data_b8245564d15036f8fedece6b1d91dcf6
#
_entry.id   b8245564d15036f8fedece6b1d91dcf6
#
_cell.length_a   1.000
_cell.length_b   1.000
_cell.length_c   1.000
_cell.angle_alpha   90.00
_cell.angle_beta   90.00
_cell.angle_gamma   90.00
#
_symmetry.space_group_name_H-M   'P 1'
#
loop_
_entity.id
_entity.type
_entity.pdbx_description
1 polymer ?
#
loop_
_entity_poly.entity_id
_entity_poly.type
_entity_poly.pdbx_seq_one_letter_code
_entity_poly.pdbx_strand_id
1 'polypeptide(L)'
;MPPTYRVYNDSLLEDEFVSTDMYDQDITVYAKYSKPDYGIMHFACLEKTEFYFKVIVNYSDIKYMRNSKSYEFQDWEEYMRSSLGVRSVTSQSMRASPNVKAKPVDAPKGHSSFCPEYIQGEWVYVRWGCFDSSEADHYEGIPCKDFINDCDNGQSGWLKWRDKNEVLISIYKHL
;
A
#
# COMPACT_ATOMS: atom_id res chain seq x y z
N MET A 1 -20.25 19.33 6.05
CA MET A 1 -20.51 17.96 6.51
C MET A 1 -19.23 17.18 6.27
N PRO A 2 -18.77 16.36 7.23
CA PRO A 2 -17.66 15.49 6.98
C PRO A 2 -17.97 14.55 5.81
N PRO A 3 -16.97 14.16 5.03
CA PRO A 3 -17.18 13.24 3.92
C PRO A 3 -17.66 11.88 4.46
N THR A 4 -18.78 11.41 3.96
CA THR A 4 -19.31 10.08 4.25
C THR A 4 -18.90 9.10 3.16
N TYR A 5 -18.55 7.88 3.55
CA TYR A 5 -18.38 6.78 2.61
C TYR A 5 -19.47 5.73 2.79
N ARG A 6 -19.83 5.10 1.69
CA ARG A 6 -20.82 4.02 1.66
C ARG A 6 -20.21 2.79 1.03
N VAL A 7 -20.44 1.67 1.67
CA VAL A 7 -19.97 0.35 1.24
C VAL A 7 -21.15 -0.56 1.05
N TYR A 8 -21.16 -1.33 -0.03
CA TYR A 8 -22.27 -2.17 -0.45
C TYR A 8 -21.83 -3.63 -0.55
N ASN A 9 -22.79 -4.54 -0.33
CA ASN A 9 -22.58 -5.98 -0.45
C ASN A 9 -22.53 -6.44 -1.91
N ASP A 10 -23.13 -5.68 -2.83
CA ASP A 10 -23.31 -6.04 -4.24
C ASP A 10 -22.81 -4.95 -5.20
N SER A 11 -22.57 -5.34 -6.46
CA SER A 11 -22.10 -4.44 -7.52
C SER A 11 -23.19 -3.53 -8.11
N LEU A 12 -24.46 -3.78 -7.79
CA LEU A 12 -25.57 -2.93 -8.19
C LEU A 12 -25.71 -1.73 -7.25
N LEU A 13 -25.00 -1.75 -6.11
CA LEU A 13 -25.01 -0.71 -5.08
C LEU A 13 -26.41 -0.48 -4.46
N GLU A 14 -27.14 -1.57 -4.29
CA GLU A 14 -28.51 -1.58 -3.74
C GLU A 14 -28.54 -2.09 -2.29
N ASP A 15 -27.70 -3.09 -1.97
CA ASP A 15 -27.58 -3.67 -0.62
C ASP A 15 -26.47 -2.93 0.17
N GLU A 16 -26.84 -1.89 0.89
CA GLU A 16 -25.92 -1.09 1.68
C GLU A 16 -25.41 -1.90 2.89
N PHE A 17 -24.10 -2.12 2.96
CA PHE A 17 -23.43 -2.77 4.08
C PHE A 17 -23.20 -1.78 5.23
N VAL A 18 -22.66 -0.61 4.93
CA VAL A 18 -22.41 0.46 5.90
C VAL A 18 -22.39 1.84 5.23
N SER A 19 -22.92 2.83 5.95
CA SER A 19 -22.73 4.26 5.64
C SER A 19 -22.22 4.92 6.91
N THR A 20 -21.06 5.52 6.84
CA THR A 20 -20.46 6.17 8.02
C THR A 20 -19.61 7.38 7.62
N ASP A 21 -19.37 8.22 8.60
CA ASP A 21 -18.45 9.34 8.53
C ASP A 21 -17.01 8.82 8.57
N MET A 22 -16.14 9.37 7.75
CA MET A 22 -14.73 8.94 7.74
C MET A 22 -13.94 9.37 9.00
N TYR A 23 -14.52 10.24 9.83
CA TYR A 23 -13.96 10.61 11.14
C TYR A 23 -14.53 9.76 12.28
N ASP A 24 -15.48 8.86 12.00
CA ASP A 24 -16.05 7.98 13.01
C ASP A 24 -14.98 6.99 13.50
N GLN A 25 -14.78 6.98 14.81
CA GLN A 25 -13.80 6.07 15.44
C GLN A 25 -14.40 4.67 15.69
N ASP A 26 -15.72 4.54 15.69
CA ASP A 26 -16.42 3.24 15.79
C ASP A 26 -16.51 2.57 14.41
N ILE A 27 -15.38 2.43 13.75
CA ILE A 27 -15.27 1.92 12.39
C ILE A 27 -15.64 0.43 12.36
N THR A 28 -16.74 0.10 11.71
CA THR A 28 -17.13 -1.29 11.44
C THR A 28 -16.51 -1.85 10.16
N VAL A 29 -15.80 -1.01 9.39
CA VAL A 29 -15.14 -1.37 8.15
C VAL A 29 -13.68 -0.95 8.21
N TYR A 30 -12.78 -1.92 8.26
CA TYR A 30 -11.34 -1.66 8.28
C TYR A 30 -10.81 -1.49 6.85
N ALA A 31 -10.29 -0.31 6.56
CA ALA A 31 -9.54 -0.02 5.35
C ALA A 31 -8.11 -0.58 5.43
N LYS A 32 -7.42 -0.69 4.30
CA LYS A 32 -6.01 -1.10 4.25
C LYS A 32 -5.11 -0.11 5.00
N TYR A 33 -5.43 1.16 4.93
CA TYR A 33 -4.79 2.22 5.68
C TYR A 33 -5.86 3.21 6.16
N SER A 34 -5.82 3.57 7.43
CA SER A 34 -6.80 4.48 8.02
C SER A 34 -6.12 5.44 8.99
N LYS A 35 -6.45 6.71 8.87
CA LYS A 35 -6.12 7.81 9.77
C LYS A 35 -7.37 8.67 9.94
N PRO A 36 -8.32 8.25 10.77
CA PRO A 36 -9.59 8.95 10.93
C PRO A 36 -9.45 10.40 11.34
N ASP A 37 -8.49 10.72 12.21
CA ASP A 37 -8.21 12.09 12.68
C ASP A 37 -7.87 13.06 11.52
N TYR A 38 -7.40 12.52 10.41
CA TYR A 38 -7.06 13.27 9.19
C TYR A 38 -8.07 13.05 8.07
N GLY A 39 -9.12 12.26 8.30
CA GLY A 39 -10.10 11.91 7.27
C GLY A 39 -9.53 11.08 6.13
N ILE A 40 -8.52 10.25 6.40
CA ILE A 40 -7.82 9.45 5.39
C ILE A 40 -8.21 7.98 5.54
N MET A 41 -8.74 7.39 4.45
CA MET A 41 -9.01 5.96 4.34
C MET A 41 -8.62 5.46 2.96
N HIS A 42 -7.77 4.43 2.90
CA HIS A 42 -7.34 3.81 1.66
C HIS A 42 -7.82 2.37 1.61
N PHE A 43 -8.62 2.04 0.61
CA PHE A 43 -9.10 0.69 0.35
C PHE A 43 -8.28 0.03 -0.75
N ALA A 44 -7.95 -1.24 -0.57
CA ALA A 44 -7.35 -2.04 -1.63
C ALA A 44 -8.38 -2.31 -2.72
N CYS A 45 -8.19 -1.72 -3.90
CA CYS A 45 -9.07 -1.88 -5.04
C CYS A 45 -8.65 -3.10 -5.88
N LEU A 46 -9.58 -4.03 -6.11
CA LEU A 46 -9.40 -5.19 -6.97
C LEU A 46 -9.83 -4.93 -8.41
N GLU A 47 -10.85 -4.09 -8.58
CA GLU A 47 -11.45 -3.78 -9.87
C GLU A 47 -12.03 -2.37 -9.83
N LYS A 48 -11.81 -1.62 -10.91
CA LYS A 48 -12.41 -0.31 -11.13
C LYS A 48 -13.25 -0.36 -12.40
N THR A 49 -14.52 0.01 -12.28
CA THR A 49 -15.43 0.20 -13.40
C THR A 49 -15.87 1.66 -13.49
N GLU A 50 -16.70 1.98 -14.46
CA GLU A 50 -17.35 3.29 -14.53
C GLU A 50 -18.30 3.54 -13.35
N PHE A 51 -18.91 2.49 -12.78
CA PHE A 51 -19.96 2.58 -11.77
C PHE A 51 -19.46 2.35 -10.34
N TYR A 52 -18.50 1.45 -10.15
CA TYR A 52 -18.03 1.05 -8.83
C TYR A 52 -16.52 0.74 -8.77
N PHE A 53 -16.03 0.76 -7.54
CA PHE A 53 -14.79 0.13 -7.11
C PHE A 53 -15.13 -1.15 -6.35
N LYS A 54 -14.54 -2.29 -6.73
CA LYS A 54 -14.55 -3.52 -5.94
C LYS A 54 -13.36 -3.50 -5.00
N VAL A 55 -13.62 -3.49 -3.70
CA VAL A 55 -12.60 -3.25 -2.67
C VAL A 55 -12.52 -4.38 -1.66
N ILE A 56 -11.36 -4.49 -1.01
CA ILE A 56 -11.18 -5.36 0.15
C ILE A 56 -11.39 -4.53 1.41
N VAL A 57 -12.28 -5.01 2.29
CA VAL A 57 -12.49 -4.48 3.64
C VAL A 57 -12.26 -5.59 4.66
N ASN A 58 -12.05 -5.23 5.92
CA ASN A 58 -11.93 -6.20 7.02
C ASN A 58 -10.94 -7.33 6.73
N TYR A 59 -9.80 -7.01 6.08
CA TYR A 59 -8.73 -7.92 5.65
C TYR A 59 -9.03 -8.79 4.42
N SER A 60 -10.25 -9.30 4.23
CA SER A 60 -10.56 -10.25 3.16
C SER A 60 -11.94 -10.09 2.52
N ASP A 61 -12.83 -9.32 3.14
CA ASP A 61 -14.20 -9.20 2.67
C ASP A 61 -14.26 -8.34 1.41
N ILE A 62 -14.90 -8.86 0.38
CA ILE A 62 -15.09 -8.14 -0.87
C ILE A 62 -16.37 -7.34 -0.76
N LYS A 63 -16.26 -6.04 -1.00
CA LYS A 63 -17.37 -5.08 -1.00
C LYS A 63 -17.26 -4.14 -2.20
N TYR A 64 -18.24 -3.29 -2.35
CA TYR A 64 -18.35 -2.36 -3.46
C TYR A 64 -18.54 -0.93 -2.95
N MET A 65 -17.93 0.02 -3.63
CA MET A 65 -18.08 1.45 -3.36
C MET A 65 -18.43 2.13 -4.68
N ARG A 66 -19.34 3.12 -4.65
CA ARG A 66 -19.69 3.88 -5.85
C ARG A 66 -18.45 4.61 -6.38
N ASN A 67 -18.17 4.45 -7.68
CA ASN A 67 -17.15 5.28 -8.32
C ASN A 67 -17.66 6.71 -8.43
N SER A 68 -17.06 7.61 -7.67
CA SER A 68 -17.44 9.02 -7.62
C SER A 68 -16.18 9.89 -7.56
N LYS A 69 -16.35 11.17 -7.89
CA LYS A 69 -15.27 12.17 -7.81
C LYS A 69 -14.77 12.45 -6.40
N SER A 70 -15.47 11.92 -5.38
CA SER A 70 -15.07 12.04 -3.97
C SER A 70 -13.94 11.09 -3.60
N TYR A 71 -13.62 10.12 -4.46
CA TYR A 71 -12.55 9.16 -4.24
C TYR A 71 -11.45 9.35 -5.27
N GLU A 72 -10.21 9.38 -4.78
CA GLU A 72 -9.03 9.30 -5.62
C GLU A 72 -8.68 7.84 -5.86
N PHE A 73 -8.40 7.48 -7.12
CA PHE A 73 -7.87 6.17 -7.47
C PHE A 73 -6.39 6.32 -7.82
N GLN A 74 -5.57 5.52 -7.16
CA GLN A 74 -4.15 5.42 -7.42
C GLN A 74 -3.79 3.97 -7.67
N ASP A 75 -2.99 3.68 -8.70
CA ASP A 75 -2.48 2.33 -8.89
C ASP A 75 -1.46 1.94 -7.81
N TRP A 76 -1.20 0.64 -7.68
CA TRP A 76 -0.35 0.13 -6.62
C TRP A 76 1.11 0.59 -6.73
N GLU A 77 1.62 0.75 -7.94
CA GLU A 77 3.00 1.16 -8.15
C GLU A 77 3.20 2.61 -7.69
N GLU A 78 2.37 3.52 -8.16
CA GLU A 78 2.43 4.92 -7.74
C GLU A 78 2.13 5.07 -6.24
N TYR A 79 1.17 4.28 -5.71
CA TYR A 79 0.85 4.27 -4.30
C TYR A 79 2.05 3.87 -3.43
N MET A 80 2.81 2.84 -3.83
CA MET A 80 4.00 2.41 -3.11
C MET A 80 5.15 3.40 -3.28
N ARG A 81 5.44 3.86 -4.50
CA ARG A 81 6.52 4.81 -4.79
C ARG A 81 6.35 6.14 -4.06
N SER A 82 5.12 6.60 -3.88
CA SER A 82 4.80 7.80 -3.11
C SER A 82 4.81 7.59 -1.58
N SER A 83 5.27 6.44 -1.11
CA SER A 83 5.43 6.15 0.31
C SER A 83 6.83 6.49 0.82
N LEU A 84 6.98 6.50 2.14
CA LEU A 84 8.28 6.58 2.83
C LEU A 84 9.01 5.24 2.82
N GLY A 85 8.38 4.19 2.29
CA GLY A 85 8.91 2.86 2.18
C GLY A 85 7.90 1.77 2.45
N VAL A 86 8.33 0.54 2.22
CA VAL A 86 7.56 -0.68 2.47
C VAL A 86 8.33 -1.64 3.36
N ARG A 87 7.59 -2.48 4.10
CA ARG A 87 8.16 -3.53 4.95
C ARG A 87 7.31 -4.78 4.84
N SER A 88 7.94 -5.95 4.82
CA SER A 88 7.21 -7.21 4.94
C SER A 88 6.50 -7.33 6.29
N VAL A 89 5.24 -7.76 6.26
CA VAL A 89 4.48 -8.14 7.46
C VAL A 89 4.59 -9.65 7.76
N THR A 90 5.23 -10.39 6.86
CA THR A 90 5.44 -11.84 6.95
C THR A 90 6.93 -12.16 6.99
N SER A 91 7.27 -13.34 7.50
CA SER A 91 8.64 -13.85 7.46
C SER A 91 8.96 -14.36 6.05
N GLN A 92 9.38 -13.46 5.17
CA GLN A 92 9.83 -13.80 3.83
C GLN A 92 11.25 -13.30 3.56
N SER A 93 11.97 -14.01 2.70
CA SER A 93 13.31 -13.61 2.27
C SER A 93 13.22 -12.73 1.02
N MET A 94 14.06 -11.69 0.98
CA MET A 94 14.33 -10.94 -0.24
C MET A 94 14.87 -11.88 -1.32
N ARG A 95 14.53 -11.66 -2.59
CA ARG A 95 14.92 -12.50 -3.72
C ARG A 95 15.69 -11.73 -4.79
N ALA A 96 16.58 -12.42 -5.48
CA ALA A 96 17.36 -11.85 -6.59
C ALA A 96 16.51 -11.64 -7.88
N SER A 97 15.36 -12.29 -7.98
CA SER A 97 14.40 -12.14 -9.07
C SER A 97 12.98 -12.38 -8.57
N PRO A 98 11.91 -11.94 -9.28
CA PRO A 98 10.52 -12.04 -8.85
C PRO A 98 10.00 -13.49 -8.91
N ASN A 99 10.62 -14.38 -8.14
CA ASN A 99 10.30 -15.79 -8.11
C ASN A 99 10.64 -16.37 -6.72
N VAL A 100 9.75 -17.17 -6.15
CA VAL A 100 9.95 -17.84 -4.85
C VAL A 100 11.16 -18.77 -4.82
N LYS A 101 11.56 -19.32 -5.97
CA LYS A 101 12.73 -20.22 -6.13
C LYS A 101 14.03 -19.46 -6.40
N ALA A 102 13.97 -18.15 -6.61
CA ALA A 102 15.17 -17.36 -6.85
C ALA A 102 16.08 -17.34 -5.63
N LYS A 103 17.38 -17.12 -5.85
CA LYS A 103 18.39 -17.03 -4.79
C LYS A 103 17.98 -15.97 -3.78
N PRO A 104 18.04 -16.26 -2.47
CA PRO A 104 17.87 -15.25 -1.44
C PRO A 104 18.94 -14.17 -1.56
N VAL A 105 18.56 -12.93 -1.30
CA VAL A 105 19.46 -11.78 -1.16
C VAL A 105 19.55 -11.45 0.32
N ASP A 106 20.76 -11.19 0.81
CA ASP A 106 20.95 -10.72 2.18
C ASP A 106 20.48 -9.27 2.27
N ALA A 107 19.49 -9.06 3.11
CA ALA A 107 18.86 -7.76 3.32
C ALA A 107 18.72 -7.49 4.82
N PRO A 108 18.69 -6.22 5.25
CA PRO A 108 18.49 -5.89 6.66
C PRO A 108 17.24 -6.58 7.21
N LYS A 109 17.37 -7.14 8.42
CA LYS A 109 16.31 -7.85 9.13
C LYS A 109 15.59 -6.93 10.11
N GLY A 110 14.38 -7.32 10.50
CA GLY A 110 13.62 -6.62 11.51
C GLY A 110 12.79 -5.48 10.95
N HIS A 111 12.89 -4.30 11.56
CA HIS A 111 12.05 -3.15 11.24
C HIS A 111 12.54 -2.30 10.07
N SER A 112 13.46 -2.80 9.26
CA SER A 112 13.97 -2.06 8.11
C SER A 112 12.87 -1.77 7.09
N SER A 113 12.85 -0.53 6.61
CA SER A 113 11.99 -0.09 5.52
C SER A 113 12.78 -0.09 4.22
N PHE A 114 12.14 -0.48 3.12
CA PHE A 114 12.71 -0.55 1.79
C PHE A 114 12.00 0.42 0.86
N CYS A 115 12.73 1.10 -0.01
CA CYS A 115 12.13 1.98 -1.02
C CYS A 115 11.64 1.19 -2.23
N PRO A 116 10.33 1.19 -2.53
CA PRO A 116 9.78 0.54 -3.71
C PRO A 116 10.08 1.35 -4.97
N GLU A 117 10.42 0.66 -6.05
CA GLU A 117 10.77 1.28 -7.33
C GLU A 117 9.74 0.95 -8.42
N TYR A 118 9.43 -0.33 -8.62
CA TYR A 118 8.40 -0.78 -9.57
C TYR A 118 7.84 -2.14 -9.18
N ILE A 119 6.71 -2.50 -9.79
CA ILE A 119 5.99 -3.75 -9.55
C ILE A 119 6.07 -4.67 -10.77
N GLN A 120 6.24 -5.96 -10.51
CA GLN A 120 6.07 -7.02 -11.50
C GLN A 120 5.18 -8.12 -10.94
N GLY A 121 3.90 -8.11 -11.30
CA GLY A 121 2.90 -9.05 -10.77
C GLY A 121 2.74 -8.96 -9.26
N GLU A 122 3.02 -10.06 -8.57
CA GLU A 122 2.95 -10.13 -7.11
C GLU A 122 4.25 -9.68 -6.39
N TRP A 123 5.21 -9.15 -7.12
CA TRP A 123 6.51 -8.77 -6.62
C TRP A 123 6.74 -7.27 -6.78
N VAL A 124 7.40 -6.67 -5.79
CA VAL A 124 7.89 -5.30 -5.83
C VAL A 124 9.42 -5.31 -5.77
N TYR A 125 10.03 -4.58 -6.68
CA TYR A 125 11.46 -4.32 -6.65
C TYR A 125 11.74 -3.18 -5.69
N VAL A 126 12.66 -3.40 -4.77
CA VAL A 126 12.96 -2.45 -3.70
C VAL A 126 14.45 -2.20 -3.58
N ARG A 127 14.82 -1.02 -3.10
CA ARG A 127 16.19 -0.63 -2.76
C ARG A 127 16.34 -0.30 -1.28
N TRP A 128 17.58 -0.42 -0.80
CA TRP A 128 17.97 -0.03 0.56
C TRP A 128 19.45 0.32 0.61
N GLY A 129 19.88 1.01 1.70
CA GLY A 129 21.27 1.43 1.86
C GLY A 129 21.69 2.50 0.87
N CYS A 130 20.77 3.34 0.44
CA CYS A 130 21.01 4.41 -0.53
C CYS A 130 21.89 5.51 0.05
N PHE A 131 21.81 5.71 1.36
CA PHE A 131 22.51 6.76 2.07
C PHE A 131 23.22 6.20 3.28
N ASP A 132 24.31 6.83 3.67
CA ASP A 132 24.94 6.53 4.94
C ASP A 132 24.15 7.13 6.13
N SER A 133 24.58 6.80 7.33
CA SER A 133 23.87 7.25 8.56
C SER A 133 23.95 8.77 8.77
N SER A 134 24.86 9.48 8.11
CA SER A 134 25.00 10.94 8.22
C SER A 134 24.05 11.67 7.28
N GLU A 135 23.61 11.01 6.23
CA GLU A 135 22.69 11.57 5.23
C GLU A 135 21.23 11.17 5.49
N ALA A 136 20.99 10.11 6.29
CA ALA A 136 19.67 9.54 6.52
C ALA A 136 18.66 10.58 7.04
N ASP A 137 19.10 11.48 7.92
CA ASP A 137 18.23 12.54 8.49
C ASP A 137 17.76 13.54 7.43
N HIS A 138 18.54 13.75 6.35
CA HIS A 138 18.18 14.67 5.26
C HIS A 138 16.98 14.15 4.45
N TYR A 139 16.79 12.84 4.40
CA TYR A 139 15.73 12.19 3.64
C TYR A 139 14.56 11.72 4.51
N GLU A 140 14.59 12.00 5.81
CA GLU A 140 13.48 11.68 6.70
C GLU A 140 12.20 12.40 6.27
N GLY A 141 11.14 11.64 6.08
CA GLY A 141 9.84 12.17 5.65
C GLY A 141 9.72 12.46 4.14
N ILE A 142 10.75 12.20 3.33
CA ILE A 142 10.71 12.36 1.88
C ILE A 142 10.22 11.06 1.24
N PRO A 143 9.22 11.10 0.33
CA PRO A 143 8.78 9.93 -0.40
C PRO A 143 9.89 9.27 -1.22
N CYS A 144 9.90 7.94 -1.26
CA CYS A 144 10.94 7.17 -1.98
C CYS A 144 11.14 7.63 -3.43
N LYS A 145 10.07 7.96 -4.15
CA LYS A 145 10.12 8.39 -5.56
C LYS A 145 10.96 9.65 -5.78
N ASP A 146 11.09 10.48 -4.75
CA ASP A 146 11.74 11.79 -4.87
C ASP A 146 13.27 11.71 -4.72
N PHE A 147 13.80 10.57 -4.22
CA PHE A 147 15.24 10.38 -4.06
C PHE A 147 15.80 9.04 -4.58
N ILE A 148 14.93 8.10 -4.96
CA ILE A 148 15.39 6.75 -5.36
C ILE A 148 16.32 6.78 -6.57
N ASN A 149 16.22 7.79 -7.41
CA ASN A 149 17.11 7.98 -8.57
C ASN A 149 18.53 8.40 -8.19
N ASP A 150 18.70 8.97 -7.00
CA ASP A 150 20.02 9.40 -6.46
C ASP A 150 20.71 8.27 -5.67
N CYS A 151 20.09 7.09 -5.66
CA CYS A 151 20.56 5.91 -4.95
C CYS A 151 21.57 5.10 -5.77
N ASP A 152 22.78 5.63 -5.98
CA ASP A 152 23.79 5.00 -6.83
C ASP A 152 24.43 3.76 -6.21
N ASN A 153 24.57 3.71 -4.88
CA ASN A 153 25.28 2.65 -4.16
C ASN A 153 24.34 1.69 -3.41
N GLY A 154 23.04 1.83 -3.58
CA GLY A 154 22.06 1.02 -2.87
C GLY A 154 22.07 -0.45 -3.30
N GLN A 155 21.76 -1.31 -2.36
CA GLN A 155 21.43 -2.71 -2.63
C GLN A 155 19.96 -2.82 -3.06
N SER A 156 19.62 -3.92 -3.72
CA SER A 156 18.27 -4.11 -4.25
C SER A 156 17.85 -5.57 -4.23
N GLY A 157 16.56 -5.78 -4.33
CA GLY A 157 15.98 -7.12 -4.41
C GLY A 157 14.47 -7.09 -4.62
N TRP A 158 13.89 -8.27 -4.66
CA TRP A 158 12.48 -8.48 -4.88
C TRP A 158 11.80 -8.95 -3.59
N LEU A 159 10.73 -8.28 -3.22
CA LEU A 159 9.86 -8.62 -2.09
C LEU A 159 8.49 -9.03 -2.64
N LYS A 160 7.93 -10.15 -2.17
CA LYS A 160 6.56 -10.51 -2.53
C LYS A 160 5.61 -9.57 -1.78
N TRP A 161 4.92 -8.71 -2.51
CA TRP A 161 4.05 -7.71 -1.89
C TRP A 161 2.59 -8.18 -1.76
N ARG A 162 2.20 -9.15 -2.59
CA ARG A 162 0.84 -9.68 -2.64
C ARG A 162 0.84 -11.19 -2.87
N ASP A 163 -0.13 -11.86 -2.30
CA ASP A 163 -0.52 -13.23 -2.67
C ASP A 163 -2.02 -13.23 -2.95
N LYS A 164 -2.41 -13.34 -4.22
CA LYS A 164 -3.79 -13.15 -4.67
C LYS A 164 -4.37 -11.81 -4.16
N ASN A 165 -5.30 -11.86 -3.20
CA ASN A 165 -5.96 -10.68 -2.62
C ASN A 165 -5.32 -10.21 -1.31
N GLU A 166 -4.36 -10.97 -0.76
CA GLU A 166 -3.70 -10.61 0.49
C GLU A 166 -2.47 -9.75 0.23
N VAL A 167 -2.40 -8.59 0.86
CA VAL A 167 -1.23 -7.70 0.81
C VAL A 167 -0.27 -8.07 1.94
N LEU A 168 0.95 -8.49 1.58
CA LEU A 168 1.97 -9.04 2.47
C LEU A 168 2.96 -8.00 3.00
N ILE A 169 2.72 -6.72 2.73
CA ILE A 169 3.58 -5.62 3.14
C ILE A 169 2.79 -4.53 3.86
N SER A 170 3.46 -3.83 4.77
CA SER A 170 3.04 -2.51 5.26
C SER A 170 3.63 -1.43 4.37
N ILE A 171 2.87 -0.36 4.14
CA ILE A 171 3.25 0.78 3.31
C ILE A 171 3.19 2.01 4.21
N TYR A 172 4.32 2.70 4.38
CA TYR A 172 4.42 3.88 5.22
C TYR A 172 4.13 5.12 4.39
N LYS A 173 3.16 5.92 4.80
CA LYS A 173 2.81 7.19 4.15
C LYS A 173 3.17 8.35 5.06
N HIS A 174 3.63 9.44 4.46
CA HIS A 174 3.66 10.73 5.11
C HIS A 174 2.22 11.27 5.20
N LEU A 175 1.91 11.95 6.29
CA LEU A 175 0.62 12.64 6.50
C LEU A 175 0.71 14.08 6.00
#